data_772831bb0527c92edf5b6f25ef29e648
#
_entry.id   772831bb0527c92edf5b6f25ef29e648
#
_cell.length_a   1.000
_cell.length_b   1.000
_cell.length_c   1.000
_cell.angle_alpha   90.00
_cell.angle_beta   90.00
_cell.angle_gamma   90.00
#
_symmetry.space_group_name_H-M   'P 1'
#
loop_
_entity.id
_entity.type
_entity.pdbx_description
1 polymer ?
#
loop_
_entity_poly.entity_id
_entity_poly.type
_entity_poly.pdbx_seq_one_letter_code
_entity_poly.pdbx_strand_id
1 'polypeptide(L)'
;MTREEQRRAAMTSLNYPPGTRLELISMGKDPDPVPPGTRGTVERVNSYGDIEMSWDNGRSLSLIPGEDSVRQMTMEELEAEQELGAEQESGGMQWQTL
;
A
#
# COMPACT_ATOMS: atom_id res chain seq x y z
N MET A 1 14.06 4.73 21.62
CA MET A 1 13.74 5.50 20.39
C MET A 1 14.02 6.98 20.63
N THR A 2 14.75 7.61 19.73
CA THR A 2 15.10 9.01 19.87
C THR A 2 13.94 9.92 19.45
N ARG A 3 14.05 11.20 19.80
CA ARG A 3 13.04 12.19 19.42
C ARG A 3 12.96 12.32 17.87
N GLU A 4 14.13 12.25 17.21
CA GLU A 4 14.17 12.31 15.75
C GLU A 4 13.47 11.10 15.11
N GLU A 5 13.69 9.93 15.66
CA GLU A 5 13.03 8.72 15.16
C GLU A 5 11.54 8.80 15.36
N GLN A 6 11.09 9.31 16.51
CA GLN A 6 9.67 9.51 16.78
C GLN A 6 9.06 10.51 15.81
N ARG A 7 9.80 11.59 15.51
CA ARG A 7 9.33 12.60 14.56
C ARG A 7 9.20 12.04 13.16
N ARG A 8 10.19 11.25 12.72
CA ARG A 8 10.15 10.60 11.40
C ARG A 8 8.98 9.64 11.30
N ALA A 9 8.75 8.85 12.35
CA ALA A 9 7.62 7.93 12.37
C ALA A 9 6.29 8.68 12.28
N ALA A 10 6.16 9.80 12.99
CA ALA A 10 4.97 10.62 12.93
C ALA A 10 4.77 11.22 11.54
N MET A 11 5.84 11.71 10.91
CA MET A 11 5.76 12.25 9.55
C MET A 11 5.38 11.18 8.53
N THR A 12 5.96 10.01 8.66
CA THR A 12 5.61 8.88 7.79
C THR A 12 4.13 8.52 7.96
N SER A 13 3.67 8.51 9.20
CA SER A 13 2.26 8.22 9.48
C SER A 13 1.32 9.23 8.84
N LEU A 14 1.71 10.51 8.81
CA LEU A 14 0.90 11.56 8.17
C LEU A 14 0.88 11.40 6.65
N ASN A 15 2.00 10.99 6.07
CA ASN A 15 2.12 10.85 4.62
C ASN A 15 1.49 9.56 4.09
N TYR A 16 1.39 8.55 4.93
CA TYR A 16 0.87 7.23 4.54
C TYR A 16 -0.22 6.78 5.51
N PRO A 17 -1.38 7.46 5.51
CA PRO A 17 -2.48 7.03 6.39
C PRO A 17 -3.05 5.68 5.96
N PRO A 18 -3.69 4.97 6.89
CA PRO A 18 -4.34 3.70 6.56
C PRO A 18 -5.26 3.84 5.35
N GLY A 19 -5.22 2.86 4.47
CA GLY A 19 -6.01 2.87 3.24
C GLY A 19 -5.30 3.45 2.04
N THR A 20 -4.11 4.03 2.22
CA THR A 20 -3.33 4.56 1.09
C THR A 20 -2.90 3.42 0.18
N ARG A 21 -3.10 3.58 -1.12
CA ARG A 21 -2.68 2.57 -2.10
C ARG A 21 -1.29 2.93 -2.62
N LEU A 22 -0.41 1.95 -2.60
CA LEU A 22 0.97 2.10 -3.03
C LEU A 22 1.32 1.02 -4.05
N GLU A 23 2.28 1.36 -4.91
CA GLU A 23 2.88 0.38 -5.82
C GLU A 23 4.36 0.29 -5.48
N LEU A 24 4.84 -0.94 -5.34
CA LEU A 24 6.24 -1.17 -4.99
C LEU A 24 7.15 -0.91 -6.18
N ILE A 25 8.18 -0.11 -5.99
CA ILE A 25 9.22 0.12 -6.98
C ILE A 25 10.34 -0.88 -6.76
N SER A 26 10.82 -0.97 -5.52
CA SER A 26 11.86 -1.95 -5.17
C SER A 26 11.91 -2.13 -3.67
N MET A 27 12.21 -3.35 -3.24
CA MET A 27 12.55 -3.63 -1.85
C MET A 27 14.05 -3.71 -1.69
N GLY A 28 14.52 -3.26 -0.53
CA GLY A 28 15.94 -3.29 -0.21
C GLY A 28 16.42 -4.68 0.19
N LYS A 29 16.98 -4.77 1.38
CA LYS A 29 17.67 -5.99 1.80
C LYS A 29 16.72 -7.01 2.39
N ASP A 30 15.91 -7.62 1.59
CA ASP A 30 15.01 -8.66 2.06
C ASP A 30 15.34 -9.96 1.32
N PRO A 31 15.47 -11.09 2.02
CA PRO A 31 15.77 -12.37 1.37
C PRO A 31 14.63 -12.89 0.50
N ASP A 32 13.42 -12.42 0.75
CA ASP A 32 12.24 -12.84 -0.03
C ASP A 32 11.35 -11.63 -0.27
N PRO A 33 11.78 -10.71 -1.14
CA PRO A 33 11.06 -9.46 -1.34
C PRO A 33 9.75 -9.65 -2.09
N VAL A 34 8.83 -8.71 -1.86
CA VAL A 34 7.65 -8.58 -2.71
C VAL A 34 8.14 -8.13 -4.09
N PRO A 35 7.62 -8.71 -5.18
CA PRO A 35 8.08 -8.31 -6.52
C PRO A 35 7.76 -6.86 -6.85
N PRO A 36 8.66 -6.16 -7.56
CA PRO A 36 8.37 -4.81 -8.04
C PRO A 36 7.09 -4.79 -8.88
N GLY A 37 6.34 -3.72 -8.77
CA GLY A 37 5.06 -3.56 -9.46
C GLY A 37 3.86 -4.08 -8.67
N THR A 38 4.10 -4.78 -7.56
CA THR A 38 3.01 -5.25 -6.70
C THR A 38 2.36 -4.05 -6.02
N ARG A 39 1.05 -4.03 -5.98
CA ARG A 39 0.29 -2.98 -5.30
C ARG A 39 -0.20 -3.49 -3.96
N GLY A 40 -0.41 -2.56 -3.06
CA GLY A 40 -0.89 -2.90 -1.72
C GLY A 40 -1.52 -1.71 -1.04
N THR A 41 -2.08 -1.97 0.12
CA THR A 41 -2.77 -0.97 0.93
C THR A 41 -2.04 -0.81 2.26
N VAL A 42 -1.83 0.44 2.65
CA VAL A 42 -1.25 0.75 3.96
C VAL A 42 -2.25 0.36 5.04
N GLU A 43 -1.79 -0.43 6.01
CA GLU A 43 -2.59 -0.74 7.19
C GLU A 43 -2.34 0.27 8.29
N ARG A 44 -1.08 0.56 8.55
CA ARG A 44 -0.69 1.60 9.51
C ARG A 44 0.83 1.80 9.45
N VAL A 45 1.29 2.85 10.10
CA VAL A 45 2.72 3.05 10.35
C VAL A 45 2.95 2.76 11.83
N ASN A 46 3.86 1.85 12.12
CA ASN A 46 4.12 1.46 13.50
C ASN A 46 5.05 2.45 14.21
N SER A 47 5.32 2.20 15.49
CA SER A 47 6.12 3.11 16.29
C SER A 47 7.58 3.22 15.85
N TYR A 48 8.06 2.27 15.08
CA TYR A 48 9.41 2.31 14.52
C TYR A 48 9.46 3.09 13.20
N GLY A 49 8.31 3.48 12.67
CA GLY A 49 8.24 4.18 11.40
C GLY A 49 8.13 3.28 10.19
N ASP A 50 7.97 1.98 10.39
CA ASP A 50 7.77 1.04 9.29
C ASP A 50 6.32 1.08 8.84
N ILE A 51 6.11 0.97 7.53
CA ILE A 51 4.77 0.99 6.95
C ILE A 51 4.27 -0.44 6.84
N GLU A 52 3.27 -0.78 7.65
CA GLU A 52 2.69 -2.12 7.62
C GLU A 52 1.70 -2.20 6.47
N MET A 53 1.89 -3.20 5.61
CA MET A 53 1.18 -3.31 4.35
C MET A 53 0.35 -4.58 4.27
N SER A 54 -0.73 -4.47 3.51
CA SER A 54 -1.47 -5.63 3.01
C SER A 54 -1.30 -5.62 1.50
N TRP A 55 -0.42 -6.49 0.98
CA TRP A 55 -0.13 -6.54 -0.44
C TRP A 55 -1.21 -7.35 -1.17
N ASP A 56 -1.52 -6.94 -2.39
CA ASP A 56 -2.58 -7.58 -3.18
C ASP A 56 -2.29 -9.04 -3.51
N ASN A 57 -1.02 -9.42 -3.45
CA ASN A 57 -0.62 -10.83 -3.67
C ASN A 57 -0.70 -11.68 -2.39
N GLY A 58 -1.27 -11.15 -1.32
CA GLY A 58 -1.43 -11.88 -0.06
C GLY A 58 -0.28 -11.73 0.92
N ARG A 59 0.80 -11.07 0.53
CA ARG A 59 1.96 -10.84 1.42
C ARG A 59 1.65 -9.70 2.39
N SER A 60 2.34 -9.73 3.52
CA SER A 60 2.17 -8.71 4.56
C SER A 60 3.49 -8.06 4.99
N LEU A 61 4.50 -8.15 4.13
CA LEU A 61 5.82 -7.61 4.43
C LEU A 61 5.78 -6.09 4.54
N SER A 62 6.32 -5.55 5.62
CA SER A 62 6.33 -4.10 5.85
C SER A 62 7.37 -3.39 5.00
N LEU A 63 7.14 -2.10 4.76
CA LEU A 63 8.09 -1.24 4.06
C LEU A 63 8.93 -0.50 5.08
N ILE A 64 10.22 -0.39 4.79
CA ILE A 64 11.17 0.34 5.63
C ILE A 64 11.57 1.61 4.88
N PRO A 65 11.10 2.80 5.32
CA PRO A 65 11.46 4.05 4.65
C PRO A 65 12.98 4.20 4.58
N GLY A 66 13.47 4.59 3.41
CA GLY A 66 14.90 4.71 3.18
C GLY A 66 15.55 3.47 2.59
N GLU A 67 14.95 2.30 2.77
CA GLU A 67 15.46 1.06 2.18
C GLU A 67 14.58 0.58 1.03
N ASP A 68 13.28 0.74 1.19
CA ASP A 68 12.30 0.29 0.19
C ASP A 68 11.75 1.50 -0.54
N SER A 69 11.48 1.36 -1.83
CA SER A 69 10.96 2.45 -2.66
C SER A 69 9.57 2.12 -3.14
N VAL A 70 8.65 3.07 -2.96
CA VAL A 70 7.26 2.94 -3.39
C VAL A 70 6.81 4.26 -4.01
N ARG A 71 5.68 4.20 -4.72
CA ARG A 71 4.99 5.40 -5.18
C ARG A 71 3.52 5.30 -4.82
N GLN A 72 2.92 6.44 -4.57
CA GLN A 72 1.49 6.49 -4.36
C GLN A 72 0.79 6.37 -5.71
N MET A 73 -0.36 5.71 -5.70
CA MET A 73 -1.15 5.56 -6.91
C MET A 73 -1.80 6.88 -7.28
N THR A 74 -1.90 7.13 -8.57
CA THR A 74 -2.55 8.33 -9.06
C THR A 74 -4.07 8.18 -8.96
N MET A 75 -4.80 9.29 -9.06
CA MET A 75 -6.26 9.24 -9.05
C MET A 75 -6.79 8.41 -10.22
N GLU A 76 -6.15 8.51 -11.38
CA GLU A 76 -6.54 7.70 -12.54
C GLU A 76 -6.40 6.21 -12.25
N GLU A 77 -5.29 5.83 -11.61
CA GLU A 77 -5.05 4.44 -11.26
C GLU A 77 -6.05 3.94 -10.23
N LEU A 78 -6.37 4.78 -9.24
CA LEU A 78 -7.35 4.43 -8.22
C LEU A 78 -8.73 4.25 -8.84
N GLU A 79 -9.11 5.13 -9.75
CA GLU A 79 -10.37 5.02 -10.46
C GLU A 79 -10.44 3.76 -11.30
N ALA A 80 -9.34 3.43 -12.00
CA ALA A 80 -9.27 2.22 -12.81
C ALA A 80 -9.43 0.97 -11.94
N GLU A 81 -8.83 0.96 -10.75
CA GLU A 81 -9.00 -0.16 -9.82
C GLU A 81 -10.45 -0.31 -9.37
N GLN A 82 -11.10 0.80 -9.09
CA GLN A 82 -12.50 0.78 -8.67
C GLN A 82 -13.43 0.31 -9.78
N GLU A 83 -13.17 0.74 -11.00
CA GLU A 83 -13.95 0.31 -12.16
C GLU A 83 -13.84 -1.18 -12.39
N LEU A 84 -12.62 -1.72 -12.31
CA LEU A 84 -12.41 -3.16 -12.45
C LEU A 84 -13.12 -3.94 -11.35
N GLY A 85 -13.05 -3.45 -10.11
CA GLY A 85 -13.74 -4.06 -9.01
C GLY A 85 -15.25 -4.01 -9.18
N ALA A 86 -15.77 -2.87 -9.60
CA ALA A 86 -17.21 -2.70 -9.83
C ALA A 86 -17.70 -3.59 -10.98
N GLU A 87 -16.93 -3.69 -12.05
CA GLU A 87 -17.27 -4.57 -13.16
C GLU A 87 -17.35 -6.03 -12.73
N GLN A 88 -16.40 -6.46 -11.93
CA GLN A 88 -16.39 -7.83 -11.41
C GLN A 88 -17.61 -8.09 -10.54
N GLU A 89 -17.96 -7.14 -9.70
CA GLU A 89 -19.14 -7.26 -8.85
C GLU A 89 -20.42 -7.21 -9.67
N SER A 90 -20.49 -6.30 -10.60
CA SER A 90 -21.67 -6.15 -11.46
C SER A 90 -21.92 -7.37 -12.31
N GLY A 91 -20.85 -8.00 -12.76
CA GLY A 91 -20.96 -9.24 -13.52
C GLY A 91 -21.65 -10.32 -12.73
N GLY A 92 -21.58 -10.26 -11.42
CA GLY A 92 -22.28 -11.19 -10.55
C GLY A 92 -23.70 -10.77 -10.27
N MET A 93 -24.01 -9.53 -10.46
CA MET A 93 -25.29 -9.00 -10.15
C MET A 93 -26.18 -8.81 -11.33
N GLN A 94 -26.03 -8.28 -11.68
CA GLN A 94 -26.66 -7.62 -12.36
C GLN A 94 -27.57 -7.71 -12.98
N TRP A 95 -27.71 -7.59 -12.91
CA TRP A 95 -28.27 -7.06 -13.26
C TRP A 95 -29.34 -6.93 -13.10
N GLN A 96 -29.39 -6.79 -12.59
CA GLN A 96 -30.06 -6.43 -12.14
C GLN A 96 -30.92 -6.07 -12.43
N THR A 97 -31.10 -6.28 -12.77
CA THR A 97 -31.77 -5.91 -12.87
C THR A 97 -32.40 -5.71 -13.17
N LEU A 98 -32.60 -5.63 -13.38
CA LEU A 98 -33.15 -5.39 -13.45
C LEU A 98 -33.84 -5.68 -13.65
#